data_8392e4646283a3eed3e4be2c8e616242
#
_entry.id   8392e4646283a3eed3e4be2c8e616242
#
_cell.length_a   1.000
_cell.length_b   1.000
_cell.length_c   1.000
_cell.angle_alpha   90.00
_cell.angle_beta   90.00
_cell.angle_gamma   90.00
#
_symmetry.space_group_name_H-M   'P 1'
#
loop_
_entity.id
_entity.type
_entity.pdbx_description
1 polymer ?
#
loop_
_entity_poly.entity_id
_entity_poly.type
_entity_poly.pdbx_seq_one_letter_code
_entity_poly.pdbx_strand_id
1 'polypeptide(L)'
;MTKGTLRRTAAQAGGTAADGPDASIHPGSRAELNELSDNALLIKVRALPRDSELRAAACEIIVDRYQKLVRSCVRQYRGSPEPTEDLMQVGYVGLLKAINNYDPEVGDSLSAYAQPCVSGEIKRHFRDKRWQIHVRRSAQELLLELRKATEELTHQLGRDPGDDELAHRLGVSD
;
A
#
# COMPACT_ATOMS: atom_id res chain seq x y z
N MET A 1 44.80 -73.27 -17.67
CA MET A 1 45.86 -73.21 -16.62
C MET A 1 45.82 -71.76 -16.14
N THR A 2 45.54 -71.32 -15.03
CA THR A 2 45.43 -71.66 -13.61
C THR A 2 44.82 -70.44 -12.98
N LYS A 3 43.66 -70.55 -12.39
CA LYS A 3 43.32 -70.55 -10.97
C LYS A 3 43.99 -69.49 -10.08
N GLY A 4 43.14 -68.79 -9.35
CA GLY A 4 43.44 -68.09 -8.11
C GLY A 4 42.46 -67.00 -7.85
N THR A 5 41.43 -67.22 -7.30
CA THR A 5 40.72 -67.44 -5.99
C THR A 5 41.26 -66.54 -4.83
N LEU A 6 40.32 -65.98 -4.14
CA LEU A 6 40.26 -65.52 -2.73
C LEU A 6 40.70 -64.07 -2.47
N ARG A 7 40.13 -63.31 -1.62
CA ARG A 7 39.17 -63.50 -0.51
C ARG A 7 38.61 -62.15 -0.06
N ARG A 8 37.39 -62.20 0.39
CA ARG A 8 36.71 -61.29 1.32
C ARG A 8 37.60 -60.79 2.45
N THR A 9 37.47 -59.56 2.80
CA THR A 9 37.34 -59.16 4.21
C THR A 9 36.49 -57.93 4.31
N ALA A 10 35.42 -58.05 5.05
CA ALA A 10 34.58 -56.98 5.54
C ALA A 10 35.33 -56.30 6.71
N ALA A 11 35.26 -54.99 6.75
CA ALA A 11 35.50 -54.26 7.99
C ALA A 11 34.50 -53.14 8.03
N GLN A 12 33.56 -53.29 8.95
CA GLN A 12 32.71 -52.22 9.47
C GLN A 12 33.59 -51.25 10.24
N ALA A 13 33.37 -49.98 10.01
CA ALA A 13 33.62 -48.91 10.96
C ALA A 13 32.72 -47.74 10.56
N GLY A 14 31.66 -47.50 11.26
CA GLY A 14 31.58 -46.41 12.18
C GLY A 14 31.43 -45.08 11.48
N GLY A 15 30.18 -44.78 10.95
CA GLY A 15 29.87 -43.48 10.43
C GLY A 15 29.64 -42.49 11.55
N THR A 16 30.40 -41.51 11.65
CA THR A 16 30.00 -40.24 12.25
C THR A 16 29.26 -39.47 11.19
N ALA A 17 28.00 -39.17 11.47
CA ALA A 17 27.23 -38.17 10.77
C ALA A 17 28.03 -36.87 10.86
N ALA A 18 28.65 -36.48 9.78
CA ALA A 18 29.15 -35.12 9.64
C ALA A 18 27.92 -34.21 9.57
N ASP A 19 27.72 -33.53 10.66
CA ASP A 19 26.94 -32.31 10.75
C ASP A 19 27.32 -31.43 9.56
N GLY A 20 26.46 -31.35 8.59
CA GLY A 20 26.66 -30.47 7.45
C GLY A 20 26.66 -29.02 7.95
N PRO A 21 27.48 -28.15 7.38
CA PRO A 21 27.50 -26.76 7.80
C PRO A 21 26.11 -26.20 7.67
N ASP A 22 25.63 -25.69 8.78
CA ASP A 22 24.41 -24.87 8.92
C ASP A 22 24.29 -23.90 7.73
N ALA A 23 23.43 -24.24 6.79
CA ALA A 23 23.15 -23.46 5.59
C ALA A 23 22.18 -22.29 5.92
N SER A 24 22.46 -21.52 6.96
CA SER A 24 21.57 -20.48 7.46
C SER A 24 22.24 -19.13 7.63
N ILE A 25 23.23 -18.82 6.85
CA ILE A 25 23.70 -17.44 6.71
C ILE A 25 23.42 -16.98 5.30
N HIS A 26 22.12 -16.84 4.97
CA HIS A 26 21.76 -15.95 3.88
C HIS A 26 21.99 -14.52 4.39
N PRO A 27 22.84 -13.71 3.71
CA PRO A 27 23.03 -12.31 4.08
C PRO A 27 21.70 -11.58 3.90
N GLY A 28 20.97 -11.36 5.00
CA GLY A 28 19.67 -10.69 4.97
C GLY A 28 18.58 -11.38 5.78
N SER A 29 18.91 -11.96 6.95
CA SER A 29 17.88 -12.48 7.84
C SER A 29 16.94 -11.33 8.26
N ARG A 30 15.64 -11.65 8.55
CA ARG A 30 14.65 -10.67 9.04
C ARG A 30 15.17 -9.92 10.28
N ALA A 31 15.97 -10.57 11.12
CA ALA A 31 16.58 -9.97 12.30
C ALA A 31 17.57 -8.85 11.91
N GLU A 32 18.43 -9.11 10.92
CA GLU A 32 19.37 -8.10 10.41
C GLU A 32 18.65 -6.93 9.74
N LEU A 33 17.55 -7.20 9.03
CA LEU A 33 16.73 -6.13 8.44
C LEU A 33 16.12 -5.22 9.50
N ASN A 34 15.71 -5.76 10.64
CA ASN A 34 15.12 -4.98 11.73
C ASN A 34 16.10 -3.95 12.34
N GLU A 35 17.39 -4.22 12.28
CA GLU A 35 18.44 -3.31 12.77
C GLU A 35 18.74 -2.16 11.79
N LEU A 36 18.28 -2.27 10.54
CA LEU A 36 18.53 -1.27 9.52
C LEU A 36 17.68 -0.01 9.73
N SER A 37 18.25 1.13 9.34
CA SER A 37 17.48 2.38 9.24
C SER A 37 16.45 2.32 8.12
N ASP A 38 15.45 3.18 8.16
CA ASP A 38 14.41 3.26 7.13
C ASP A 38 15.00 3.51 5.74
N ASN A 39 15.99 4.40 5.63
CA ASN A 39 16.68 4.66 4.37
C ASN A 39 17.42 3.43 3.84
N ALA A 40 18.11 2.68 4.70
CA ALA A 40 18.79 1.46 4.29
C ALA A 40 17.80 0.37 3.83
N LEU A 41 16.65 0.24 4.49
CA LEU A 41 15.58 -0.66 4.05
C LEU A 41 15.00 -0.22 2.70
N LEU A 42 14.75 1.07 2.49
CA LEU A 42 14.23 1.61 1.23
C LEU A 42 15.18 1.39 0.06
N ILE A 43 16.49 1.58 0.28
CA ILE A 43 17.52 1.26 -0.73
C ILE A 43 17.45 -0.23 -1.10
N LYS A 44 17.33 -1.14 -0.11
CA LYS A 44 17.17 -2.57 -0.36
C LYS A 44 15.88 -2.88 -1.13
N VAL A 45 14.76 -2.28 -0.77
CA VAL A 45 13.47 -2.45 -1.48
C VAL A 45 13.59 -2.04 -2.94
N ARG A 46 14.35 -1.00 -3.26
CA ARG A 46 14.57 -0.55 -4.66
C ARG A 46 15.52 -1.46 -5.43
N ALA A 47 16.58 -1.96 -4.77
CA ALA A 47 17.62 -2.77 -5.40
C ALA A 47 17.19 -4.22 -5.66
N LEU A 48 16.25 -4.77 -4.88
CA LEU A 48 15.84 -6.17 -4.96
C LEU A 48 14.70 -6.38 -5.96
N PRO A 49 14.66 -7.55 -6.63
CA PRO A 49 13.55 -7.95 -7.49
C PRO A 49 12.21 -7.94 -6.74
N ARG A 50 11.11 -7.69 -7.46
CA ARG A 50 9.76 -7.58 -6.86
C ARG A 50 9.26 -8.87 -6.22
N ASP A 51 9.70 -10.00 -6.69
CA ASP A 51 9.39 -11.36 -6.24
C ASP A 51 10.33 -11.88 -5.14
N SER A 52 11.31 -11.08 -4.72
CA SER A 52 12.26 -11.44 -3.67
C SER A 52 11.59 -11.46 -2.29
N GLU A 53 11.73 -12.57 -1.56
CA GLU A 53 11.29 -12.69 -0.17
C GLU A 53 11.95 -11.66 0.74
N LEU A 54 13.24 -11.36 0.50
CA LEU A 54 13.96 -10.35 1.26
C LEU A 54 13.39 -8.95 1.06
N ARG A 55 12.95 -8.65 -0.17
CA ARG A 55 12.25 -7.39 -0.46
C ARG A 55 10.91 -7.31 0.26
N ALA A 56 10.15 -8.40 0.25
CA ALA A 56 8.88 -8.48 0.96
C ALA A 56 9.06 -8.25 2.47
N ALA A 57 10.05 -8.92 3.08
CA ALA A 57 10.39 -8.74 4.50
C ALA A 57 10.82 -7.30 4.82
N ALA A 58 11.61 -6.65 3.96
CA ALA A 58 11.98 -5.25 4.15
C ALA A 58 10.75 -4.32 4.06
N CYS A 59 9.85 -4.56 3.12
CA CYS A 59 8.58 -3.81 3.01
C CYS A 59 7.70 -4.00 4.26
N GLU A 60 7.56 -5.23 4.77
CA GLU A 60 6.80 -5.50 5.99
C GLU A 60 7.33 -4.72 7.18
N ILE A 61 8.65 -4.70 7.39
CA ILE A 61 9.27 -3.95 8.48
C ILE A 61 8.96 -2.45 8.38
N ILE A 62 9.06 -1.88 7.18
CA ILE A 62 8.72 -0.47 6.98
C ILE A 62 7.22 -0.25 7.25
N VAL A 63 6.34 -1.11 6.76
CA VAL A 63 4.89 -1.01 7.01
C VAL A 63 4.60 -1.03 8.50
N ASP A 64 5.23 -1.93 9.26
CA ASP A 64 5.06 -2.04 10.70
C ASP A 64 5.51 -0.76 11.43
N ARG A 65 6.64 -0.19 11.05
CA ARG A 65 7.15 1.07 11.62
C ARG A 65 6.21 2.25 11.36
N TYR A 66 5.56 2.25 10.18
CA TYR A 66 4.71 3.36 9.74
C TYR A 66 3.21 3.17 10.00
N GLN A 67 2.80 2.12 10.73
CA GLN A 67 1.40 1.89 11.13
C GLN A 67 0.77 3.09 11.83
N LYS A 68 1.52 3.78 12.70
CA LYS A 68 1.04 4.97 13.42
C LYS A 68 0.70 6.11 12.48
N LEU A 69 1.47 6.29 11.40
CA LEU A 69 1.20 7.29 10.37
C LEU A 69 -0.12 6.98 9.65
N VAL A 70 -0.30 5.74 9.19
CA VAL A 70 -1.55 5.30 8.54
C VAL A 70 -2.74 5.52 9.48
N ARG A 71 -2.64 5.08 10.73
CA ARG A 71 -3.68 5.26 11.75
C ARG A 71 -4.01 6.74 11.99
N SER A 72 -3.00 7.62 11.96
CA SER A 72 -3.19 9.06 12.09
C SER A 72 -3.98 9.63 10.91
N CYS A 73 -3.67 9.21 9.69
CA CYS A 73 -4.41 9.62 8.48
C CYS A 73 -5.86 9.14 8.53
N VAL A 74 -6.11 7.89 8.92
CA VAL A 74 -7.45 7.29 9.02
C VAL A 74 -8.29 7.97 10.10
N ARG A 75 -7.67 8.44 11.19
CA ARG A 75 -8.39 9.09 12.31
C ARG A 75 -9.23 10.28 11.88
N GLN A 76 -8.84 10.97 10.82
CA GLN A 76 -9.58 12.13 10.29
C GLN A 76 -10.96 11.73 9.73
N TYR A 77 -11.19 10.44 9.47
CA TYR A 77 -12.40 9.90 8.86
C TYR A 77 -13.27 9.10 9.84
N ARG A 78 -13.09 9.25 11.16
CA ARG A 78 -13.82 8.51 12.19
C ARG A 78 -15.35 8.66 12.13
N GLY A 79 -15.85 9.73 11.55
CA GLY A 79 -17.31 9.97 11.38
C GLY A 79 -17.86 9.48 10.03
N SER A 80 -17.05 8.80 9.22
CA SER A 80 -17.49 8.25 7.94
C SER A 80 -18.31 6.97 8.13
N PRO A 81 -19.19 6.62 7.18
CA PRO A 81 -19.94 5.37 7.21
C PRO A 81 -19.05 4.13 6.93
N GLU A 82 -17.78 4.34 6.58
CA GLU A 82 -16.85 3.28 6.27
C GLU A 82 -16.26 2.65 7.52
N PRO A 83 -16.12 1.32 7.59
CA PRO A 83 -15.39 0.64 8.65
C PRO A 83 -13.94 1.14 8.74
N THR A 84 -13.48 1.38 9.96
CA THR A 84 -12.10 1.83 10.19
C THR A 84 -11.07 0.85 9.64
N GLU A 85 -11.35 -0.45 9.71
CA GLU A 85 -10.52 -1.52 9.20
C GLU A 85 -10.33 -1.42 7.68
N ASP A 86 -11.40 -1.14 6.94
CA ASP A 86 -11.34 -0.94 5.49
C ASP A 86 -10.49 0.28 5.13
N LEU A 87 -10.68 1.38 5.85
CA LEU A 87 -9.86 2.58 5.66
C LEU A 87 -8.39 2.35 6.01
N MET A 88 -8.10 1.51 7.01
CA MET A 88 -6.73 1.10 7.32
C MET A 88 -6.10 0.31 6.16
N GLN A 89 -6.83 -0.63 5.55
CA GLN A 89 -6.34 -1.38 4.38
C GLN A 89 -6.04 -0.44 3.20
N VAL A 90 -6.96 0.48 2.92
CA VAL A 90 -6.74 1.52 1.88
C VAL A 90 -5.51 2.37 2.21
N GLY A 91 -5.34 2.74 3.47
CA GLY A 91 -4.18 3.49 3.94
C GLY A 91 -2.86 2.71 3.75
N TYR A 92 -2.84 1.41 4.01
CA TYR A 92 -1.68 0.56 3.74
C TYR A 92 -1.36 0.45 2.24
N VAL A 93 -2.36 0.42 1.37
CA VAL A 93 -2.13 0.51 -0.08
C VAL A 93 -1.43 1.82 -0.44
N GLY A 94 -1.85 2.94 0.14
CA GLY A 94 -1.19 4.24 -0.04
C GLY A 94 0.25 4.25 0.47
N LEU A 95 0.50 3.64 1.63
CA LEU A 95 1.85 3.50 2.20
C LEU A 95 2.76 2.63 1.32
N LEU A 96 2.27 1.50 0.82
CA LEU A 96 3.03 0.63 -0.09
C LEU A 96 3.38 1.33 -1.41
N LYS A 97 2.46 2.14 -1.95
CA LYS A 97 2.77 3.00 -3.11
C LYS A 97 3.88 4.00 -2.78
N ALA A 98 3.83 4.60 -1.60
CA ALA A 98 4.88 5.52 -1.16
C ALA A 98 6.24 4.81 -1.04
N ILE A 99 6.31 3.66 -0.38
CA ILE A 99 7.55 2.86 -0.24
C ILE A 99 8.15 2.52 -1.60
N ASN A 100 7.32 2.16 -2.58
CA ASN A 100 7.80 1.77 -3.91
C ASN A 100 8.27 2.95 -4.77
N ASN A 101 7.76 4.15 -4.53
CA ASN A 101 8.03 5.33 -5.38
C ASN A 101 8.96 6.35 -4.72
N TYR A 102 9.15 6.27 -3.40
CA TYR A 102 10.02 7.19 -2.68
C TYR A 102 11.49 6.96 -3.01
N ASP A 103 12.21 8.06 -3.22
CA ASP A 103 13.66 8.06 -3.42
C ASP A 103 14.36 8.59 -2.17
N PRO A 104 15.08 7.72 -1.42
CA PRO A 104 15.76 8.13 -0.20
C PRO A 104 16.97 9.05 -0.44
N GLU A 105 17.45 9.17 -1.69
CA GLU A 105 18.55 10.06 -2.03
C GLU A 105 18.09 11.50 -2.31
N VAL A 106 16.81 11.67 -2.66
CA VAL A 106 16.26 12.97 -3.07
C VAL A 106 15.30 13.52 -2.01
N GLY A 107 14.61 12.65 -1.27
CA GLY A 107 13.56 13.04 -0.34
C GLY A 107 14.05 13.24 1.10
N ASP A 108 13.48 14.22 1.81
CA ASP A 108 13.83 14.53 3.20
C ASP A 108 13.43 13.41 4.17
N SER A 109 12.23 12.84 4.01
CA SER A 109 11.78 11.71 4.83
C SER A 109 10.63 10.94 4.18
N LEU A 110 10.63 9.61 4.37
CA LEU A 110 9.51 8.77 3.94
C LEU A 110 8.19 9.22 4.58
N SER A 111 8.21 9.68 5.82
CA SER A 111 7.00 10.14 6.53
C SER A 111 6.31 11.30 5.80
N ALA A 112 7.09 12.32 5.41
CA ALA A 112 6.57 13.48 4.70
C ALA A 112 6.01 13.10 3.32
N TYR A 113 6.65 12.17 2.62
CA TYR A 113 6.19 11.67 1.33
C TYR A 113 4.98 10.73 1.45
N ALA A 114 4.96 9.84 2.44
CA ALA A 114 3.91 8.85 2.61
C ALA A 114 2.58 9.45 3.07
N GLN A 115 2.60 10.49 3.90
CA GLN A 115 1.37 11.09 4.44
C GLN A 115 0.41 11.58 3.33
N PRO A 116 0.81 12.36 2.32
CA PRO A 116 -0.07 12.73 1.21
C PRO A 116 -0.48 11.53 0.35
N CYS A 117 0.39 10.51 0.17
CA CYS A 117 0.06 9.30 -0.57
C CYS A 117 -1.05 8.50 0.11
N VAL A 118 -0.95 8.29 1.43
CA VAL A 118 -1.96 7.60 2.25
C VAL A 118 -3.28 8.37 2.22
N SER A 119 -3.25 9.68 2.49
CA SER A 119 -4.44 10.53 2.48
C SER A 119 -5.09 10.60 1.10
N GLY A 120 -4.28 10.62 0.04
CA GLY A 120 -4.74 10.62 -1.34
C GLY A 120 -5.48 9.33 -1.70
N GLU A 121 -4.97 8.16 -1.26
CA GLU A 121 -5.61 6.88 -1.52
C GLU A 121 -6.93 6.74 -0.75
N ILE A 122 -7.01 7.22 0.50
CA ILE A 122 -8.26 7.25 1.26
C ILE A 122 -9.30 8.17 0.58
N LYS A 123 -8.91 9.36 0.14
CA LYS A 123 -9.79 10.27 -0.60
C LYS A 123 -10.28 9.65 -1.92
N ARG A 124 -9.38 8.95 -2.62
CA ARG A 124 -9.72 8.21 -3.85
C ARG A 124 -10.76 7.13 -3.57
N HIS A 125 -10.56 6.33 -2.50
CA HIS A 125 -11.51 5.31 -2.08
C HIS A 125 -12.92 5.89 -1.85
N PHE A 126 -13.03 7.00 -1.11
CA PHE A 126 -14.32 7.67 -0.91
C PHE A 126 -14.93 8.19 -2.21
N ARG A 127 -14.12 8.75 -3.09
CA ARG A 127 -14.60 9.21 -4.39
C ARG A 127 -15.14 8.04 -5.21
N ASP A 128 -14.38 6.95 -5.31
CA ASP A 128 -14.74 5.80 -6.13
C ASP A 128 -15.95 5.05 -5.54
N LYS A 129 -16.09 5.02 -4.20
CA LYS A 129 -17.22 4.38 -3.51
C LYS A 129 -18.52 5.21 -3.54
N ARG A 130 -18.43 6.53 -3.58
CA ARG A 130 -19.59 7.40 -3.81
C ARG A 130 -20.33 7.07 -5.11
N TRP A 131 -19.62 6.46 -6.05
CA TRP A 131 -20.14 6.06 -7.35
C TRP A 131 -20.38 4.55 -7.45
N GLN A 132 -20.84 3.89 -6.37
CA GLN A 132 -21.22 2.47 -6.39
C GLN A 132 -22.35 2.16 -7.40
N ILE A 133 -23.17 3.17 -7.73
CA ILE A 133 -24.00 3.14 -8.91
C ILE A 133 -23.14 3.71 -10.05
N HIS A 134 -23.00 2.98 -11.14
CA HIS A 134 -22.29 3.45 -12.33
C HIS A 134 -23.03 4.68 -12.93
N VAL A 135 -22.79 5.84 -12.33
CA VAL A 135 -23.34 7.10 -12.82
C VAL A 135 -22.55 7.51 -14.05
N ARG A 136 -23.22 7.70 -15.16
CA ARG A 136 -22.59 8.16 -16.41
C ARG A 136 -21.84 9.46 -16.16
N ARG A 137 -20.73 9.67 -16.85
CA ARG A 137 -19.89 10.88 -16.70
C ARG A 137 -20.70 12.16 -16.86
N SER A 138 -21.65 12.18 -17.78
CA SER A 138 -22.58 13.31 -17.96
C SER A 138 -23.40 13.66 -16.71
N ALA A 139 -23.84 12.65 -15.96
CA ALA A 139 -24.58 12.88 -14.70
C ALA A 139 -23.65 13.34 -13.55
N GLN A 140 -22.38 12.97 -13.58
CA GLN A 140 -21.36 13.48 -12.64
C GLN A 140 -21.07 14.97 -12.92
N GLU A 141 -20.93 15.33 -14.18
CA GLU A 141 -20.72 16.70 -14.63
C GLU A 141 -21.93 17.55 -14.28
N LEU A 142 -23.15 17.07 -14.55
CA LEU A 142 -24.39 17.74 -14.19
C LEU A 142 -24.50 17.99 -12.67
N LEU A 143 -24.10 17.03 -11.83
CA LEU A 143 -24.12 17.21 -10.37
C LEU A 143 -23.17 18.32 -9.90
N LEU A 144 -22.02 18.46 -10.55
CA LEU A 144 -21.08 19.54 -10.24
C LEU A 144 -21.62 20.90 -10.69
N GLU A 145 -22.24 20.95 -11.85
CA GLU A 145 -22.90 22.15 -12.37
C GLU A 145 -24.09 22.56 -11.49
N LEU A 146 -24.90 21.58 -11.05
CA LEU A 146 -26.01 21.81 -10.12
C LEU A 146 -25.54 22.45 -8.80
N ARG A 147 -24.46 21.95 -8.21
CA ARG A 147 -23.91 22.52 -6.98
C ARG A 147 -23.46 23.96 -7.17
N LYS A 148 -22.74 24.25 -8.26
CA LYS A 148 -22.32 25.63 -8.58
C LYS A 148 -23.51 26.54 -8.79
N ALA A 149 -24.51 26.09 -9.57
CA ALA A 149 -25.75 26.86 -9.80
C ALA A 149 -26.50 27.14 -8.50
N THR A 150 -26.55 26.14 -7.60
CA THR A 150 -27.18 26.32 -6.28
C THR A 150 -26.47 27.39 -5.46
N GLU A 151 -25.13 27.31 -5.36
CA GLU A 151 -24.32 28.29 -4.62
C GLU A 151 -24.47 29.70 -5.20
N GLU A 152 -24.40 29.84 -6.55
CA GLU A 152 -24.56 31.14 -7.24
C GLU A 152 -25.94 31.73 -7.03
N LEU A 153 -27.00 30.93 -7.21
CA LEU A 153 -28.39 31.41 -7.04
C LEU A 153 -28.72 31.72 -5.58
N THR A 154 -28.23 30.93 -4.63
CA THR A 154 -28.38 31.23 -3.20
C THR A 154 -27.76 32.58 -2.85
N HIS A 155 -26.57 32.85 -3.40
CA HIS A 155 -25.93 34.15 -3.18
C HIS A 155 -26.70 35.30 -3.82
N GLN A 156 -27.30 35.11 -5.01
CA GLN A 156 -28.05 36.13 -5.72
C GLN A 156 -29.42 36.38 -5.12
N LEU A 157 -30.14 35.33 -4.72
CA LEU A 157 -31.51 35.38 -4.23
C LEU A 157 -31.61 35.62 -2.71
N GLY A 158 -30.51 35.39 -1.98
CA GLY A 158 -30.52 35.43 -0.51
C GLY A 158 -31.36 34.32 0.14
N ARG A 159 -31.77 33.30 -0.62
CA ARG A 159 -32.49 32.10 -0.20
C ARG A 159 -32.09 30.91 -1.05
N ASP A 160 -32.45 29.70 -0.62
CA ASP A 160 -32.25 28.52 -1.44
C ASP A 160 -33.08 28.59 -2.74
N PRO A 161 -32.50 28.30 -3.91
CA PRO A 161 -33.19 28.28 -5.19
C PRO A 161 -34.17 27.11 -5.29
N GLY A 162 -35.29 27.31 -5.95
CA GLY A 162 -36.24 26.26 -6.29
C GLY A 162 -35.78 25.43 -7.49
N ASP A 163 -36.45 24.27 -7.69
CA ASP A 163 -36.11 23.33 -8.77
C ASP A 163 -36.24 23.99 -10.14
N ASP A 164 -37.29 24.81 -10.37
CA ASP A 164 -37.50 25.54 -11.63
C ASP A 164 -36.37 26.53 -11.93
N GLU A 165 -35.88 27.23 -10.89
CA GLU A 165 -34.78 28.18 -11.02
C GLU A 165 -33.48 27.49 -11.35
N LEU A 166 -33.23 26.30 -10.75
CA LEU A 166 -32.10 25.46 -11.04
C LEU A 166 -32.17 24.85 -12.45
N ALA A 167 -33.35 24.34 -12.84
CA ALA A 167 -33.57 23.76 -14.16
C ALA A 167 -33.33 24.81 -15.26
N HIS A 168 -33.87 26.02 -15.08
CA HIS A 168 -33.67 27.13 -16.00
C HIS A 168 -32.19 27.54 -16.10
N ARG A 169 -31.50 27.61 -14.97
CA ARG A 169 -30.05 27.95 -14.94
C ARG A 169 -29.16 26.93 -15.60
N LEU A 170 -29.54 25.62 -15.53
CA LEU A 170 -28.82 24.50 -16.12
C LEU A 170 -29.24 24.17 -17.55
N GLY A 171 -30.32 24.80 -18.04
CA GLY A 171 -30.84 24.52 -19.38
C GLY A 171 -31.42 23.11 -19.51
N VAL A 172 -31.87 22.51 -18.43
CA VAL A 172 -32.56 21.19 -18.42
C VAL A 172 -34.07 21.44 -18.37
N SER A 173 -34.81 20.77 -19.26
CA SER A 173 -36.28 20.75 -19.21
C SER A 173 -36.75 19.58 -18.34
N ASP A 174 -37.92 19.74 -17.71
CA ASP A 174 -38.62 18.66 -17.02
C ASP A 174 -38.87 17.46 -17.89
#